data_566f935a13a7ceec74563484fb06ad7e
#
_entry.id   566f935a13a7ceec74563484fb06ad7e
#
_cell.length_a   1.000
_cell.length_b   1.000
_cell.length_c   1.000
_cell.angle_alpha   90.00
_cell.angle_beta   90.00
_cell.angle_gamma   90.00
#
_symmetry.space_group_name_H-M   'P 1'
#
loop_
_entity.id
_entity.type
_entity.pdbx_description
1 polymer ?
#
loop_
_entity_poly.entity_id
_entity_poly.type
_entity_poly.pdbx_seq_one_letter_code
_entity_poly.pdbx_strand_id
1 'polypeptide(L)'
;METRKRSRQEWARRYAAFVVILFVIAFGTSLSIRANLGSSPISAPPYVLSLVPGMGLTMGQLTMLMHVFFITAQVALLRRDFERRQWLQIGVSLLFGFYTDLTMWLTGFMQVPFDLPPAIGLPLRLAELLLGGAVLAFGIALEVRCDSLMLAGEGFPLAIAKFSGRDFSRVKICTDTLLVAVGSVFMLVFFGRWDWAMVGPGTLISMFYVGMMVRVFSPHIAWLDALLIPGAHRQQDGAATTPDSWGGHTVVTIARTYGSGGDAVGEEVARRLGWPCYDRQLIDITARQMGYAPEFVERSEQNISAARLWEMVAADSGIPRSMNPSKDDAIFVSQSRTIRSLAHKGECVIVGRLANWILRDDPHVVRVFVGSGADEAARRVARQLGIGTDEAGRKAGRVNSGRAIHCRHYTGVRWASPAAYDLMVNTDRMGIEGAVATIIGAVERSRKAAAATGPAR
;
A
#
# COMPACT_ATOMS: atom_id res chain seq x y z
N MET A 1 16.33 13.51 -6.80
CA MET A 1 16.39 12.56 -5.70
C MET A 1 17.53 11.61 -5.95
N GLU A 2 18.62 11.77 -5.22
CA GLU A 2 19.56 10.65 -5.10
C GLU A 2 18.79 9.56 -4.32
N THR A 3 18.36 8.54 -5.03
CA THR A 3 17.96 7.28 -4.40
C THR A 3 19.18 6.86 -3.57
N ARG A 4 19.04 6.80 -2.23
CA ARG A 4 20.07 6.25 -1.35
C ARG A 4 20.54 4.95 -2.00
N LYS A 5 21.74 4.97 -2.60
CA LYS A 5 22.31 3.77 -3.23
C LYS A 5 22.46 2.76 -2.11
N ARG A 6 21.67 1.68 -2.17
CA ARG A 6 21.76 0.58 -1.21
C ARG A 6 23.19 0.06 -1.20
N SER A 7 23.74 -0.16 -0.03
CA SER A 7 25.11 -0.69 0.11
C SER A 7 25.18 -2.12 -0.41
N ARG A 8 26.37 -2.59 -0.80
CA ARG A 8 26.59 -3.99 -1.17
C ARG A 8 26.19 -4.95 -0.05
N GLN A 9 26.41 -4.57 1.20
CA GLN A 9 26.03 -5.36 2.37
C GLN A 9 24.51 -5.43 2.53
N GLU A 10 23.78 -4.33 2.30
CA GLU A 10 22.31 -4.32 2.33
C GLU A 10 21.75 -5.24 1.25
N TRP A 11 22.27 -5.19 0.03
CA TRP A 11 21.86 -6.09 -1.04
C TRP A 11 22.14 -7.56 -0.71
N ALA A 12 23.30 -7.88 -0.16
CA ALA A 12 23.64 -9.24 0.23
C ALA A 12 22.68 -9.77 1.31
N ARG A 13 22.35 -8.96 2.32
CA ARG A 13 21.38 -9.35 3.37
C ARG A 13 19.98 -9.55 2.81
N ARG A 14 19.53 -8.69 1.89
CA ARG A 14 18.21 -8.81 1.24
C ARG A 14 18.13 -10.09 0.40
N TYR A 15 19.16 -10.42 -0.39
CA TYR A 15 19.18 -11.66 -1.15
C TYR A 15 19.24 -12.89 -0.25
N ALA A 16 20.03 -12.86 0.82
CA ALA A 16 20.07 -13.96 1.79
C ALA A 16 18.72 -14.17 2.50
N ALA A 17 18.09 -13.10 2.94
CA ALA A 17 16.75 -13.17 3.51
C ALA A 17 15.73 -13.69 2.50
N PHE A 18 15.80 -13.24 1.24
CA PHE A 18 14.90 -13.68 0.18
C PHE A 18 14.98 -15.19 -0.09
N VAL A 19 16.17 -15.78 -0.05
CA VAL A 19 16.37 -17.24 -0.16
C VAL A 19 15.60 -18.00 0.93
N VAL A 20 15.63 -17.50 2.19
CA VAL A 20 14.86 -18.09 3.30
C VAL A 20 13.37 -17.86 3.11
N ILE A 21 12.98 -16.68 2.66
CA ILE A 21 11.57 -16.32 2.40
C ILE A 21 10.96 -17.23 1.33
N LEU A 22 11.69 -17.55 0.26
CA LEU A 22 11.24 -18.49 -0.78
C LEU A 22 10.92 -19.87 -0.21
N PHE A 23 11.73 -20.35 0.74
CA PHE A 23 11.46 -21.61 1.42
C PHE A 23 10.15 -21.55 2.23
N VAL A 24 9.90 -20.45 2.96
CA VAL A 24 8.67 -20.26 3.72
C VAL A 24 7.44 -20.23 2.80
N ILE A 25 7.54 -19.55 1.64
CA ILE A 25 6.46 -19.51 0.65
C ILE A 25 6.20 -20.92 0.09
N ALA A 26 7.22 -21.66 -0.29
CA ALA A 26 7.11 -23.01 -0.81
C ALA A 26 6.50 -23.96 0.24
N PHE A 27 6.92 -23.85 1.50
CA PHE A 27 6.42 -24.67 2.62
C PHE A 27 4.93 -24.41 2.88
N GLY A 28 4.51 -23.13 2.94
CA GLY A 28 3.10 -22.76 3.08
C GLY A 28 2.23 -23.25 1.91
N THR A 29 2.77 -23.17 0.68
CA THR A 29 2.11 -23.70 -0.51
C THR A 29 1.92 -25.20 -0.43
N SER A 30 2.98 -25.95 -0.09
CA SER A 30 2.94 -27.40 0.02
C SER A 30 1.96 -27.85 1.11
N LEU A 31 1.97 -27.20 2.27
CA LEU A 31 1.06 -27.50 3.36
C LEU A 31 -0.41 -27.25 2.95
N SER A 32 -0.69 -26.17 2.24
CA SER A 32 -2.04 -25.89 1.72
C SER A 32 -2.53 -26.97 0.74
N ILE A 33 -1.64 -27.52 -0.08
CA ILE A 33 -1.95 -28.60 -1.02
C ILE A 33 -2.28 -29.90 -0.28
N ARG A 34 -1.58 -30.22 0.83
CA ARG A 34 -1.83 -31.43 1.63
C ARG A 34 -3.22 -31.48 2.25
N ALA A 35 -3.86 -30.33 2.43
CA ALA A 35 -5.25 -30.26 2.89
C ALA A 35 -6.25 -30.96 1.96
N ASN A 36 -5.90 -31.23 0.70
CA ASN A 36 -6.75 -31.90 -0.29
C ASN A 36 -8.13 -31.23 -0.47
N LEU A 37 -8.17 -29.90 -0.40
CA LEU A 37 -9.36 -29.08 -0.65
C LEU A 37 -9.20 -28.17 -1.89
N GLY A 38 -8.15 -28.40 -2.66
CA GLY A 38 -7.74 -27.58 -3.80
C GLY A 38 -6.45 -26.79 -3.51
N SER A 39 -5.73 -26.45 -4.56
CA SER A 39 -4.47 -25.72 -4.52
C SER A 39 -4.66 -24.21 -4.71
N SER A 40 -3.63 -23.40 -4.43
CA SER A 40 -3.68 -21.98 -4.75
C SER A 40 -3.77 -21.73 -6.26
N PRO A 41 -4.33 -20.60 -6.73
CA PRO A 41 -4.49 -20.31 -8.16
C PRO A 41 -3.23 -20.53 -9.00
N ILE A 42 -2.09 -20.03 -8.52
CA ILE A 42 -0.81 -20.12 -9.24
C ILE A 42 -0.25 -21.55 -9.22
N SER A 43 -0.59 -22.33 -8.19
CA SER A 43 -0.11 -23.71 -8.05
C SER A 43 -1.01 -24.73 -8.75
N ALA A 44 -2.24 -24.36 -9.14
CA ALA A 44 -3.19 -25.29 -9.74
C ALA A 44 -2.70 -25.94 -11.04
N PRO A 45 -2.19 -25.22 -12.05
CA PRO A 45 -1.73 -25.86 -13.28
C PRO A 45 -0.55 -26.85 -13.05
N PRO A 46 0.56 -26.48 -12.38
CA PRO A 46 1.68 -27.39 -12.15
C PRO A 46 1.31 -28.55 -11.24
N TYR A 47 0.45 -28.35 -10.24
CA TYR A 47 -0.01 -29.41 -9.36
C TYR A 47 -0.84 -30.45 -10.11
N VAL A 48 -1.85 -30.04 -10.87
CA VAL A 48 -2.66 -30.95 -11.67
C VAL A 48 -1.81 -31.75 -12.64
N LEU A 49 -0.89 -31.11 -13.36
CA LEU A 49 0.00 -31.77 -14.29
C LEU A 49 0.94 -32.78 -13.61
N SER A 50 1.43 -32.47 -12.41
CA SER A 50 2.32 -33.38 -11.67
C SER A 50 1.65 -34.70 -11.25
N LEU A 51 0.32 -34.72 -11.22
CA LEU A 51 -0.47 -35.91 -10.88
C LEU A 51 -0.84 -36.75 -12.09
N VAL A 52 -0.54 -36.29 -13.31
CA VAL A 52 -0.86 -37.03 -14.56
C VAL A 52 0.01 -38.28 -14.66
N PRO A 53 -0.59 -39.50 -14.78
CA PRO A 53 0.18 -40.74 -14.93
C PRO A 53 1.11 -40.66 -16.12
N GLY A 54 2.39 -41.01 -15.95
CA GLY A 54 3.37 -41.00 -17.04
C GLY A 54 3.98 -39.66 -17.40
N MET A 55 3.60 -38.54 -16.73
CA MET A 55 4.19 -37.22 -16.95
C MET A 55 5.69 -37.19 -16.56
N GLY A 56 6.09 -37.92 -15.50
CA GLY A 56 7.48 -38.04 -15.06
C GLY A 56 8.14 -36.75 -14.54
N LEU A 57 7.37 -35.67 -14.42
CA LEU A 57 7.83 -34.36 -13.93
C LEU A 57 7.24 -34.07 -12.55
N THR A 58 8.09 -33.54 -11.66
CA THR A 58 7.66 -33.13 -10.33
C THR A 58 6.88 -31.81 -10.37
N MET A 59 6.14 -31.51 -9.29
CA MET A 59 5.46 -30.23 -9.15
C MET A 59 6.43 -29.05 -9.24
N GLY A 60 7.61 -29.14 -8.62
CA GLY A 60 8.64 -28.11 -8.68
C GLY A 60 9.17 -27.87 -10.08
N GLN A 61 9.44 -28.96 -10.84
CA GLN A 61 9.88 -28.86 -12.23
C GLN A 61 8.83 -28.19 -13.12
N LEU A 62 7.55 -28.55 -12.97
CA LEU A 62 6.45 -27.94 -13.69
C LEU A 62 6.25 -26.45 -13.28
N THR A 63 6.47 -26.13 -12.01
CA THR A 63 6.48 -24.72 -11.53
C THR A 63 7.62 -23.95 -12.17
N MET A 64 8.83 -24.52 -12.29
CA MET A 64 9.95 -23.91 -13.00
C MET A 64 9.60 -23.61 -14.47
N LEU A 65 9.03 -24.58 -15.17
CA LEU A 65 8.60 -24.42 -16.58
C LEU A 65 7.56 -23.31 -16.72
N MET A 66 6.58 -23.26 -15.84
CA MET A 66 5.56 -22.20 -15.81
C MET A 66 6.21 -20.83 -15.54
N HIS A 67 7.17 -20.74 -14.64
CA HIS A 67 7.89 -19.50 -14.37
C HIS A 67 8.74 -19.05 -15.56
N VAL A 68 9.39 -19.97 -16.27
CA VAL A 68 10.12 -19.66 -17.53
C VAL A 68 9.14 -19.08 -18.57
N PHE A 69 7.96 -19.66 -18.70
CA PHE A 69 6.90 -19.10 -19.54
C PHE A 69 6.52 -17.67 -19.11
N PHE A 70 6.31 -17.43 -17.82
CA PHE A 70 5.98 -16.09 -17.31
C PHE A 70 7.10 -15.09 -17.57
N ILE A 71 8.36 -15.47 -17.39
CA ILE A 71 9.50 -14.58 -17.64
C ILE A 71 9.58 -14.26 -19.14
N THR A 72 9.40 -15.25 -20.00
CA THR A 72 9.37 -15.05 -21.47
C THR A 72 8.25 -14.10 -21.87
N ALA A 73 7.06 -14.26 -21.31
CA ALA A 73 5.94 -13.35 -21.54
C ALA A 73 6.24 -11.92 -21.02
N GLN A 74 6.88 -11.78 -19.84
CA GLN A 74 7.33 -10.48 -19.33
C GLN A 74 8.31 -9.79 -20.30
N VAL A 75 9.30 -10.52 -20.81
CA VAL A 75 10.25 -10.00 -21.79
C VAL A 75 9.55 -9.54 -23.06
N ALA A 76 8.60 -10.34 -23.58
CA ALA A 76 7.84 -10.03 -24.79
C ALA A 76 6.95 -8.78 -24.61
N LEU A 77 6.32 -8.61 -23.45
CA LEU A 77 5.46 -7.47 -23.12
C LEU A 77 6.23 -6.20 -22.85
N LEU A 78 7.27 -6.27 -21.99
CA LEU A 78 8.00 -5.10 -21.51
C LEU A 78 9.12 -4.67 -22.48
N ARG A 79 9.66 -5.58 -23.26
CA ARG A 79 10.73 -5.32 -24.25
C ARG A 79 11.87 -4.50 -23.64
N ARG A 80 11.99 -3.21 -23.98
CA ARG A 80 13.04 -2.30 -23.51
C ARG A 80 12.88 -1.91 -22.03
N ASP A 81 11.68 -2.01 -21.49
CA ASP A 81 11.38 -1.70 -20.08
C ASP A 81 11.65 -2.89 -19.13
N PHE A 82 12.11 -4.03 -19.68
CA PHE A 82 12.53 -5.18 -18.91
C PHE A 82 13.92 -4.89 -18.31
N GLU A 83 13.97 -4.75 -16.97
CA GLU A 83 15.19 -4.38 -16.25
C GLU A 83 16.18 -5.54 -16.19
N ARG A 84 17.49 -5.23 -16.28
CA ARG A 84 18.56 -6.26 -16.18
C ARG A 84 18.48 -7.11 -14.92
N ARG A 85 17.98 -6.57 -13.82
CA ARG A 85 17.79 -7.31 -12.56
C ARG A 85 16.69 -8.37 -12.63
N GLN A 86 15.70 -8.20 -13.51
CA GLN A 86 14.61 -9.18 -13.68
C GLN A 86 15.12 -10.52 -14.25
N TRP A 87 16.28 -10.58 -14.89
CA TRP A 87 16.91 -11.83 -15.29
C TRP A 87 17.28 -12.74 -14.10
N LEU A 88 17.49 -12.18 -12.91
CA LEU A 88 17.70 -12.96 -11.69
C LEU A 88 16.47 -13.80 -11.31
N GLN A 89 15.28 -13.48 -11.84
CA GLN A 89 14.07 -14.30 -11.66
C GLN A 89 14.26 -15.74 -12.17
N ILE A 90 15.14 -15.98 -13.13
CA ILE A 90 15.46 -17.33 -13.60
C ILE A 90 16.05 -18.16 -12.46
N GLY A 91 17.09 -17.65 -11.80
CA GLY A 91 17.72 -18.32 -10.66
C GLY A 91 16.76 -18.49 -9.48
N VAL A 92 15.94 -17.47 -9.23
CA VAL A 92 14.89 -17.51 -8.20
C VAL A 92 13.86 -18.61 -8.51
N SER A 93 13.44 -18.73 -9.77
CA SER A 93 12.46 -19.72 -10.20
C SER A 93 12.98 -21.16 -10.08
N LEU A 94 14.26 -21.37 -10.40
CA LEU A 94 14.92 -22.67 -10.21
C LEU A 94 14.98 -23.05 -8.71
N LEU A 95 15.38 -22.09 -7.88
CA LEU A 95 15.45 -22.30 -6.42
C LEU A 95 14.06 -22.55 -5.82
N PHE A 96 13.05 -21.78 -6.26
CA PHE A 96 11.67 -21.94 -5.79
C PHE A 96 11.09 -23.29 -6.18
N GLY A 97 11.34 -23.77 -7.41
CA GLY A 97 10.92 -25.11 -7.84
C GLY A 97 11.60 -26.21 -7.04
N PHE A 98 12.90 -26.09 -6.77
CA PHE A 98 13.61 -27.00 -5.88
C PHE A 98 12.99 -26.99 -4.47
N TYR A 99 12.70 -25.82 -3.90
CA TYR A 99 12.05 -25.73 -2.59
C TYR A 99 10.64 -26.29 -2.61
N THR A 100 9.90 -26.14 -3.71
CA THR A 100 8.58 -26.75 -3.86
C THR A 100 8.66 -28.27 -3.74
N ASP A 101 9.59 -28.93 -4.45
CA ASP A 101 9.77 -30.37 -4.36
C ASP A 101 10.25 -30.81 -2.97
N LEU A 102 11.21 -30.10 -2.39
CA LEU A 102 11.71 -30.37 -1.05
C LEU A 102 10.59 -30.26 -0.01
N THR A 103 9.78 -29.20 -0.06
CA THR A 103 8.71 -28.98 0.91
C THR A 103 7.53 -29.94 0.68
N MET A 104 7.23 -30.30 -0.56
CA MET A 104 6.28 -31.37 -0.86
C MET A 104 6.73 -32.72 -0.28
N TRP A 105 8.02 -33.02 -0.32
CA TRP A 105 8.57 -34.20 0.34
C TRP A 105 8.51 -34.09 1.86
N LEU A 106 8.93 -32.95 2.44
CA LEU A 106 8.90 -32.68 3.88
C LEU A 106 7.49 -32.74 4.48
N THR A 107 6.48 -32.28 3.76
CA THR A 107 5.08 -32.29 4.22
C THR A 107 4.34 -33.59 3.89
N GLY A 108 5.01 -34.59 3.29
CA GLY A 108 4.36 -35.84 2.84
C GLY A 108 3.67 -36.60 3.96
N PHE A 109 4.19 -36.53 5.18
CA PHE A 109 3.61 -37.19 6.35
C PHE A 109 2.46 -36.40 7.01
N MET A 110 2.25 -35.13 6.62
CA MET A 110 1.23 -34.26 7.22
C MET A 110 -0.13 -34.37 6.54
N GLN A 111 -0.23 -35.13 5.45
CA GLN A 111 -1.46 -35.30 4.71
C GLN A 111 -2.57 -35.92 5.58
N VAL A 112 -3.69 -35.23 5.71
CA VAL A 112 -4.86 -35.76 6.43
C VAL A 112 -5.40 -36.99 5.69
N PRO A 113 -5.52 -38.16 6.34
CA PRO A 113 -6.00 -39.41 5.72
C PRO A 113 -7.39 -39.22 5.06
N PHE A 114 -7.61 -39.86 3.92
CA PHE A 114 -8.87 -39.76 3.20
C PHE A 114 -10.00 -40.58 3.80
N ASP A 115 -9.67 -41.60 4.58
CA ASP A 115 -10.58 -42.56 5.23
C ASP A 115 -11.22 -42.04 6.51
N LEU A 116 -10.80 -40.87 6.99
CA LEU A 116 -11.41 -40.23 8.18
C LEU A 116 -12.88 -39.84 7.91
N PRO A 117 -13.77 -40.11 8.90
CA PRO A 117 -15.15 -39.64 8.82
C PRO A 117 -15.21 -38.13 8.49
N PRO A 118 -16.15 -37.67 7.63
CA PRO A 118 -16.24 -36.28 7.23
C PRO A 118 -16.33 -35.30 8.39
N ALA A 119 -16.97 -35.70 9.51
CA ALA A 119 -17.10 -34.88 10.71
C ALA A 119 -15.74 -34.55 11.36
N ILE A 120 -14.71 -35.39 11.18
CA ILE A 120 -13.37 -35.20 11.72
C ILE A 120 -12.41 -34.74 10.59
N GLY A 121 -12.47 -35.39 9.44
CA GLY A 121 -11.57 -35.15 8.33
C GLY A 121 -11.70 -33.76 7.73
N LEU A 122 -12.94 -33.23 7.55
CA LEU A 122 -13.14 -31.93 6.97
C LEU A 122 -12.62 -30.76 7.84
N PRO A 123 -12.88 -30.70 9.17
CA PRO A 123 -12.27 -29.69 10.02
C PRO A 123 -10.75 -29.76 10.05
N LEU A 124 -10.13 -30.93 10.05
CA LEU A 124 -8.68 -31.09 10.02
C LEU A 124 -8.09 -30.57 8.72
N ARG A 125 -8.67 -30.94 7.58
CA ARG A 125 -8.25 -30.42 6.26
C ARG A 125 -8.41 -28.91 6.16
N LEU A 126 -9.51 -28.36 6.70
CA LEU A 126 -9.71 -26.92 6.73
C LEU A 126 -8.65 -26.23 7.62
N ALA A 127 -8.34 -26.80 8.78
CA ALA A 127 -7.29 -26.28 9.67
C ALA A 127 -5.92 -26.31 8.98
N GLU A 128 -5.58 -27.40 8.27
CA GLU A 128 -4.34 -27.53 7.51
C GLU A 128 -4.27 -26.52 6.36
N LEU A 129 -5.38 -26.32 5.61
CA LEU A 129 -5.47 -25.31 4.58
C LEU A 129 -5.24 -23.89 5.13
N LEU A 130 -5.88 -23.56 6.25
CA LEU A 130 -5.75 -22.26 6.88
C LEU A 130 -4.34 -22.05 7.45
N LEU A 131 -3.73 -23.07 8.06
CA LEU A 131 -2.35 -23.01 8.54
C LEU A 131 -1.38 -22.80 7.37
N GLY A 132 -1.49 -23.61 6.31
CA GLY A 132 -0.68 -23.47 5.10
C GLY A 132 -0.84 -22.11 4.45
N GLY A 133 -2.09 -21.64 4.33
CA GLY A 133 -2.41 -20.31 3.83
C GLY A 133 -1.84 -19.17 4.69
N ALA A 134 -1.82 -19.32 6.02
CA ALA A 134 -1.20 -18.35 6.93
C ALA A 134 0.33 -18.31 6.76
N VAL A 135 0.99 -19.47 6.68
CA VAL A 135 2.44 -19.57 6.45
C VAL A 135 2.81 -18.97 5.08
N LEU A 136 2.04 -19.29 4.05
CA LEU A 136 2.20 -18.70 2.71
C LEU A 136 2.06 -17.17 2.76
N ALA A 137 1.02 -16.66 3.41
CA ALA A 137 0.77 -15.23 3.56
C ALA A 137 1.89 -14.52 4.33
N PHE A 138 2.43 -15.16 5.38
CA PHE A 138 3.56 -14.63 6.11
C PHE A 138 4.81 -14.54 5.22
N GLY A 139 5.10 -15.60 4.43
CA GLY A 139 6.18 -15.58 3.45
C GLY A 139 6.03 -14.46 2.42
N ILE A 140 4.84 -14.28 1.85
CA ILE A 140 4.55 -13.20 0.90
C ILE A 140 4.72 -11.82 1.56
N ALA A 141 4.26 -11.64 2.80
CA ALA A 141 4.45 -10.38 3.52
C ALA A 141 5.94 -10.05 3.72
N LEU A 142 6.75 -11.06 4.08
CA LEU A 142 8.21 -10.92 4.18
C LEU A 142 8.86 -10.61 2.82
N GLU A 143 8.43 -11.24 1.73
CA GLU A 143 8.90 -10.99 0.35
C GLU A 143 8.68 -9.53 -0.04
N VAL A 144 7.46 -9.05 0.14
CA VAL A 144 7.09 -7.65 -0.13
C VAL A 144 7.97 -6.68 0.65
N ARG A 145 8.21 -6.94 1.93
CA ARG A 145 9.04 -6.05 2.77
C ARG A 145 10.54 -6.17 2.47
N CYS A 146 10.98 -7.35 2.06
CA CYS A 146 12.38 -7.58 1.68
C CYS A 146 12.80 -6.72 0.48
N ASP A 147 11.87 -6.41 -0.45
CA ASP A 147 12.07 -5.53 -1.62
C ASP A 147 13.40 -5.80 -2.35
N SER A 148 13.65 -7.09 -2.64
CA SER A 148 14.86 -7.54 -3.34
C SER A 148 14.59 -7.99 -4.76
N LEU A 149 13.87 -9.07 -4.92
CA LEU A 149 13.42 -9.67 -6.16
C LEU A 149 11.95 -10.05 -6.03
N MET A 150 11.31 -10.34 -7.16
CA MET A 150 9.92 -10.76 -7.24
C MET A 150 9.85 -12.13 -7.91
N LEU A 151 9.01 -13.03 -7.42
CA LEU A 151 8.69 -14.26 -8.10
C LEU A 151 8.10 -14.00 -9.49
N ALA A 152 8.41 -14.86 -10.47
CA ALA A 152 7.91 -14.71 -11.84
C ALA A 152 6.37 -14.75 -11.91
N GLY A 153 5.74 -15.49 -10.99
CA GLY A 153 4.28 -15.57 -10.87
C GLY A 153 3.60 -14.27 -10.48
N GLU A 154 4.30 -13.36 -9.81
CA GLU A 154 3.82 -12.01 -9.49
C GLU A 154 4.32 -10.97 -10.48
N GLY A 155 5.50 -11.19 -11.06
CA GLY A 155 6.06 -10.35 -12.11
C GLY A 155 5.23 -10.36 -13.40
N PHE A 156 4.60 -11.48 -13.73
CA PHE A 156 3.78 -11.61 -14.93
C PHE A 156 2.51 -10.74 -14.92
N PRO A 157 1.64 -10.77 -13.88
CA PRO A 157 0.53 -9.82 -13.78
C PRO A 157 0.98 -8.36 -13.77
N LEU A 158 2.12 -8.06 -13.12
CA LEU A 158 2.67 -6.71 -13.10
C LEU A 158 3.09 -6.24 -14.50
N ALA A 159 3.71 -7.12 -15.30
CA ALA A 159 4.07 -6.81 -16.67
C ALA A 159 2.84 -6.52 -17.55
N ILE A 160 1.77 -7.33 -17.40
CA ILE A 160 0.49 -7.09 -18.08
C ILE A 160 -0.12 -5.75 -17.66
N ALA A 161 -0.10 -5.43 -16.35
CA ALA A 161 -0.63 -4.18 -15.83
C ALA A 161 0.12 -2.97 -16.40
N LYS A 162 1.46 -3.03 -16.44
CA LYS A 162 2.31 -1.99 -17.05
C LYS A 162 2.03 -1.84 -18.55
N PHE A 163 1.96 -2.94 -19.29
CA PHE A 163 1.74 -2.92 -20.73
C PHE A 163 0.34 -2.39 -21.10
N SER A 164 -0.70 -2.82 -20.37
CA SER A 164 -2.10 -2.46 -20.66
C SER A 164 -2.52 -1.12 -20.03
N GLY A 165 -1.71 -0.53 -19.15
CA GLY A 165 -2.08 0.66 -18.38
C GLY A 165 -3.22 0.40 -17.38
N ARG A 166 -3.55 -0.87 -17.12
CA ARG A 166 -4.63 -1.26 -16.21
C ARG A 166 -4.11 -1.41 -14.78
N ASP A 167 -5.04 -1.33 -13.86
CA ASP A 167 -4.76 -1.56 -12.44
C ASP A 167 -4.28 -2.99 -12.16
N PHE A 168 -3.20 -3.11 -11.36
CA PHE A 168 -2.57 -4.39 -11.03
C PHE A 168 -3.55 -5.37 -10.38
N SER A 169 -4.41 -4.89 -9.47
CA SER A 169 -5.34 -5.76 -8.74
C SER A 169 -6.33 -6.45 -9.68
N ARG A 170 -6.86 -5.71 -10.67
CA ARG A 170 -7.75 -6.30 -11.69
C ARG A 170 -7.04 -7.31 -12.56
N VAL A 171 -5.82 -6.97 -12.98
CA VAL A 171 -5.00 -7.89 -13.79
C VAL A 171 -4.66 -9.13 -12.98
N LYS A 172 -4.30 -8.99 -11.71
CA LYS A 172 -4.00 -10.13 -10.82
C LYS A 172 -5.21 -11.07 -10.67
N ILE A 173 -6.41 -10.52 -10.41
CA ILE A 173 -7.65 -11.33 -10.33
C ILE A 173 -7.91 -12.06 -11.66
N CYS A 174 -7.77 -11.37 -12.78
CA CYS A 174 -7.95 -12.00 -14.10
C CYS A 174 -6.92 -13.11 -14.36
N THR A 175 -5.64 -12.88 -14.02
CA THR A 175 -4.59 -13.89 -14.21
C THR A 175 -4.76 -15.08 -13.26
N ASP A 176 -5.13 -14.85 -12.02
CA ASP A 176 -5.40 -15.93 -11.05
C ASP A 176 -6.63 -16.75 -11.48
N THR A 177 -7.70 -16.10 -11.92
CA THR A 177 -8.88 -16.78 -12.48
C THR A 177 -8.52 -17.60 -13.74
N LEU A 178 -7.69 -17.05 -14.63
CA LEU A 178 -7.20 -17.75 -15.80
C LEU A 178 -6.37 -18.98 -15.42
N LEU A 179 -5.51 -18.90 -14.43
CA LEU A 179 -4.69 -20.01 -13.97
C LEU A 179 -5.55 -21.13 -13.35
N VAL A 180 -6.58 -20.78 -12.59
CA VAL A 180 -7.56 -21.75 -12.09
C VAL A 180 -8.31 -22.42 -13.25
N ALA A 181 -8.73 -21.65 -14.25
CA ALA A 181 -9.40 -22.19 -15.42
C ALA A 181 -8.48 -23.15 -16.21
N VAL A 182 -7.21 -22.78 -16.41
CA VAL A 182 -6.20 -23.64 -17.07
C VAL A 182 -5.99 -24.94 -16.27
N GLY A 183 -5.84 -24.85 -14.95
CA GLY A 183 -5.73 -26.02 -14.08
C GLY A 183 -6.98 -26.91 -14.17
N SER A 184 -8.18 -26.33 -14.22
CA SER A 184 -9.44 -27.04 -14.38
C SER A 184 -9.53 -27.75 -15.75
N VAL A 185 -9.09 -27.07 -16.83
CA VAL A 185 -9.03 -27.67 -18.16
C VAL A 185 -8.06 -28.86 -18.19
N PHE A 186 -6.86 -28.72 -17.63
CA PHE A 186 -5.91 -29.82 -17.52
C PHE A 186 -6.50 -30.99 -16.75
N MET A 187 -7.18 -30.73 -15.64
CA MET A 187 -7.85 -31.75 -14.84
C MET A 187 -8.90 -32.53 -15.68
N LEU A 188 -9.77 -31.82 -16.41
CA LEU A 188 -10.78 -32.45 -17.23
C LEU A 188 -10.18 -33.22 -18.41
N VAL A 189 -9.14 -32.68 -19.06
CA VAL A 189 -8.49 -33.32 -20.23
C VAL A 189 -7.75 -34.60 -19.84
N PHE A 190 -6.97 -34.55 -18.73
CA PHE A 190 -6.11 -35.69 -18.38
C PHE A 190 -6.78 -36.71 -17.46
N PHE A 191 -7.74 -36.28 -16.62
CA PHE A 191 -8.40 -37.19 -15.68
C PHE A 191 -9.86 -37.51 -16.05
N GLY A 192 -10.47 -36.78 -17.00
CA GLY A 192 -11.84 -37.01 -17.44
C GLY A 192 -12.92 -36.76 -16.39
N ARG A 193 -12.54 -36.27 -15.21
CA ARG A 193 -13.43 -36.03 -14.07
C ARG A 193 -13.00 -34.81 -13.30
N TRP A 194 -13.95 -34.24 -12.52
CA TRP A 194 -13.65 -33.20 -11.59
C TRP A 194 -13.11 -33.80 -10.26
N ASP A 195 -11.98 -33.33 -9.78
CA ASP A 195 -11.40 -33.72 -8.50
C ASP A 195 -11.22 -32.51 -7.58
N TRP A 196 -12.01 -32.47 -6.54
CA TRP A 196 -12.03 -31.36 -5.57
C TRP A 196 -10.74 -31.22 -4.76
N ALA A 197 -9.89 -32.25 -4.73
CA ALA A 197 -8.59 -32.20 -4.10
C ALA A 197 -7.57 -31.39 -4.94
N MET A 198 -7.75 -31.31 -6.25
CA MET A 198 -6.88 -30.58 -7.17
C MET A 198 -7.30 -29.12 -7.32
N VAL A 199 -8.57 -28.91 -7.70
CA VAL A 199 -9.18 -27.58 -7.84
C VAL A 199 -10.55 -27.61 -7.16
N GLY A 200 -10.63 -26.98 -5.98
CA GLY A 200 -11.78 -27.13 -5.12
C GLY A 200 -12.12 -25.85 -4.30
N PRO A 201 -13.00 -26.00 -3.30
CA PRO A 201 -13.39 -24.89 -2.46
C PRO A 201 -12.19 -24.22 -1.77
N GLY A 202 -11.15 -25.00 -1.42
CA GLY A 202 -9.91 -24.49 -0.86
C GLY A 202 -9.17 -23.52 -1.77
N THR A 203 -9.28 -23.68 -3.10
CA THR A 203 -8.68 -22.75 -4.06
C THR A 203 -9.32 -21.36 -3.94
N LEU A 204 -10.65 -21.28 -3.81
CA LEU A 204 -11.37 -20.03 -3.59
C LEU A 204 -11.08 -19.45 -2.20
N ILE A 205 -11.08 -20.30 -1.17
CA ILE A 205 -10.72 -19.88 0.20
C ILE A 205 -9.31 -19.29 0.20
N SER A 206 -8.32 -19.97 -0.38
CA SER A 206 -6.93 -19.50 -0.43
C SER A 206 -6.79 -18.17 -1.14
N MET A 207 -7.56 -17.94 -2.22
CA MET A 207 -7.54 -16.69 -2.98
C MET A 207 -7.87 -15.48 -2.12
N PHE A 208 -8.84 -15.59 -1.21
CA PHE A 208 -9.24 -14.49 -0.31
C PHE A 208 -8.44 -14.51 1.00
N TYR A 209 -8.27 -15.69 1.60
CA TYR A 209 -7.67 -15.86 2.91
C TYR A 209 -6.20 -15.45 2.94
N VAL A 210 -5.40 -15.87 1.96
CA VAL A 210 -3.96 -15.52 1.88
C VAL A 210 -3.80 -14.00 1.80
N GLY A 211 -4.58 -13.32 0.96
CA GLY A 211 -4.54 -11.87 0.84
C GLY A 211 -4.92 -11.15 2.15
N MET A 212 -5.95 -11.65 2.87
CA MET A 212 -6.34 -11.13 4.18
C MET A 212 -5.22 -11.29 5.20
N MET A 213 -4.60 -12.46 5.27
CA MET A 213 -3.52 -12.77 6.21
C MET A 213 -2.23 -11.99 5.92
N VAL A 214 -1.89 -11.71 4.65
CA VAL A 214 -0.79 -10.81 4.30
C VAL A 214 -0.97 -9.44 4.96
N ARG A 215 -2.20 -8.93 4.97
CA ARG A 215 -2.52 -7.64 5.62
C ARG A 215 -2.35 -7.70 7.15
N VAL A 216 -2.76 -8.80 7.78
CA VAL A 216 -2.59 -9.01 9.22
C VAL A 216 -1.10 -9.06 9.58
N PHE A 217 -0.28 -9.75 8.80
CA PHE A 217 1.14 -9.90 9.09
C PHE A 217 1.98 -8.66 8.76
N SER A 218 1.64 -7.90 7.72
CA SER A 218 2.43 -6.75 7.25
C SER A 218 2.84 -5.74 8.33
N PRO A 219 1.98 -5.33 9.29
CA PRO A 219 2.39 -4.41 10.35
C PRO A 219 3.33 -5.05 11.38
N HIS A 220 3.30 -6.39 11.53
CA HIS A 220 4.04 -7.12 12.57
C HIS A 220 5.46 -7.55 12.15
N ILE A 221 5.83 -7.37 10.88
CA ILE A 221 7.14 -7.75 10.32
C ILE A 221 8.13 -6.59 10.19
N ALA A 222 7.89 -5.48 10.91
CA ALA A 222 8.77 -4.30 10.92
C ALA A 222 10.22 -4.63 11.37
N TRP A 223 10.39 -5.66 12.22
CA TRP A 223 11.67 -6.16 12.68
C TRP A 223 12.63 -6.60 11.54
N LEU A 224 12.06 -6.99 10.39
CA LEU A 224 12.85 -7.38 9.22
C LEU A 224 13.74 -6.23 8.72
N ASP A 225 13.29 -4.98 8.82
CA ASP A 225 14.07 -3.82 8.41
C ASP A 225 15.36 -3.69 9.23
N ALA A 226 15.31 -4.01 10.52
CA ALA A 226 16.48 -4.01 11.39
C ALA A 226 17.54 -5.06 10.97
N LEU A 227 17.08 -6.19 10.43
CA LEU A 227 17.95 -7.23 9.90
C LEU A 227 18.55 -6.85 8.53
N LEU A 228 17.74 -6.24 7.66
CA LEU A 228 18.11 -5.95 6.26
C LEU A 228 19.00 -4.72 6.13
N ILE A 229 18.78 -3.69 6.95
CA ILE A 229 19.47 -2.40 6.83
C ILE A 229 20.63 -2.35 7.83
N PRO A 230 21.91 -2.37 7.37
CA PRO A 230 23.04 -2.22 8.27
C PRO A 230 22.97 -0.89 9.04
N GLY A 231 22.93 -0.96 10.37
CA GLY A 231 22.87 0.23 11.23
C GLY A 231 21.43 0.72 11.51
N ALA A 232 20.39 -0.04 11.18
CA ALA A 232 19.01 0.30 11.52
C ALA A 232 18.81 0.49 13.04
N HIS A 233 19.48 -0.27 13.88
CA HIS A 233 19.49 -0.04 15.34
C HIS A 233 20.09 1.32 15.70
N ARG A 234 21.13 1.78 15.02
CA ARG A 234 21.69 3.13 15.23
C ARG A 234 20.78 4.24 14.71
N GLN A 235 19.89 3.93 13.74
CA GLN A 235 18.90 4.88 13.22
C GLN A 235 17.58 4.85 13.99
N GLN A 236 17.24 3.75 14.66
CA GLN A 236 16.11 3.73 15.61
C GLN A 236 16.47 4.44 16.94
N ASP A 237 17.70 4.31 17.39
CA ASP A 237 18.22 5.11 18.55
C ASP A 237 18.53 6.57 18.13
N GLY A 238 18.74 6.85 16.84
CA GLY A 238 18.95 8.18 16.26
C GLY A 238 17.72 8.74 15.52
N ALA A 239 16.62 7.99 15.37
CA ALA A 239 15.32 8.44 14.84
C ALA A 239 14.24 8.57 15.92
N ALA A 240 14.54 8.24 17.16
CA ALA A 240 14.14 9.04 18.30
C ALA A 240 15.02 10.31 18.29
N THR A 241 14.87 11.13 17.23
CA THR A 241 15.22 12.52 17.34
C THR A 241 14.37 13.02 18.50
N THR A 242 15.04 13.27 19.61
CA THR A 242 14.56 14.07 20.73
C THR A 242 13.75 15.24 20.16
N PRO A 243 12.66 15.64 20.81
CA PRO A 243 11.84 16.79 20.41
C PRO A 243 12.61 18.08 20.12
N ASP A 244 13.86 18.17 20.57
CA ASP A 244 14.75 19.32 20.39
C ASP A 244 15.25 19.56 18.96
N SER A 245 15.01 18.64 18.00
CA SER A 245 15.49 18.83 16.62
C SER A 245 14.53 19.57 15.69
N TRP A 246 13.32 19.89 16.14
CA TRP A 246 12.29 20.57 15.33
C TRP A 246 12.46 22.10 15.24
N GLY A 247 13.55 22.67 15.72
CA GLY A 247 13.85 24.10 15.60
C GLY A 247 12.98 25.04 16.45
N GLY A 248 11.99 24.50 17.18
CA GLY A 248 11.08 25.31 18.03
C GLY A 248 10.14 26.25 17.28
N HIS A 249 10.05 26.12 15.95
CA HIS A 249 9.19 26.95 15.11
C HIS A 249 7.73 26.50 15.18
N THR A 250 6.80 27.44 15.37
CA THR A 250 5.37 27.17 15.34
C THR A 250 4.88 27.02 13.89
N VAL A 251 4.19 25.92 13.60
CA VAL A 251 3.61 25.66 12.29
C VAL A 251 2.10 25.51 12.41
N VAL A 252 1.35 26.12 11.51
CA VAL A 252 -0.10 25.94 11.40
C VAL A 252 -0.42 25.06 10.20
N THR A 253 -1.12 23.97 10.41
CA THR A 253 -1.62 23.11 9.32
C THR A 253 -3.13 23.27 9.20
N ILE A 254 -3.64 23.51 7.98
CA ILE A 254 -5.07 23.74 7.72
C ILE A 254 -5.62 22.69 6.77
N ALA A 255 -6.37 21.73 7.30
CA ALA A 255 -7.25 20.88 6.51
C ALA A 255 -8.60 21.59 6.33
N ARG A 256 -9.27 21.39 5.19
CA ARG A 256 -10.49 22.17 4.86
C ARG A 256 -11.44 21.39 3.97
N THR A 257 -12.74 21.62 4.12
CA THR A 257 -13.74 21.20 3.14
C THR A 257 -13.71 22.13 1.90
N TYR A 258 -14.08 21.60 0.75
CA TYR A 258 -14.17 22.40 -0.48
C TYR A 258 -15.35 23.36 -0.37
N GLY A 259 -15.12 24.62 -0.65
CA GLY A 259 -16.11 25.68 -0.49
C GLY A 259 -16.23 26.26 0.93
N SER A 260 -15.44 25.80 1.91
CA SER A 260 -15.42 26.37 3.26
C SER A 260 -14.72 27.74 3.36
N GLY A 261 -13.98 28.14 2.31
CA GLY A 261 -13.12 29.33 2.39
C GLY A 261 -11.81 29.08 3.15
N GLY A 262 -11.48 27.82 3.44
CA GLY A 262 -10.30 27.47 4.22
C GLY A 262 -8.97 27.88 3.59
N ASP A 263 -8.91 28.01 2.25
CA ASP A 263 -7.73 28.53 1.55
C ASP A 263 -7.53 30.03 1.89
N ALA A 264 -8.61 30.84 1.80
CA ALA A 264 -8.58 32.26 2.18
C ALA A 264 -8.29 32.45 3.68
N VAL A 265 -8.81 31.56 4.54
CA VAL A 265 -8.46 31.56 5.98
C VAL A 265 -6.98 31.33 6.18
N GLY A 266 -6.37 30.38 5.46
CA GLY A 266 -4.94 30.08 5.55
C GLY A 266 -4.06 31.24 5.11
N GLU A 267 -4.40 31.85 3.98
CA GLU A 267 -3.69 33.04 3.47
C GLU A 267 -3.78 34.22 4.44
N GLU A 268 -4.97 34.46 5.01
CA GLU A 268 -5.18 35.60 5.92
C GLU A 268 -4.50 35.36 7.28
N VAL A 269 -4.50 34.13 7.81
CA VAL A 269 -3.73 33.75 9.02
C VAL A 269 -2.25 33.98 8.78
N ALA A 270 -1.70 33.55 7.67
CA ALA A 270 -0.30 33.72 7.32
C ALA A 270 0.05 35.22 7.20
N ARG A 271 -0.80 35.99 6.52
CA ARG A 271 -0.59 37.43 6.35
C ARG A 271 -0.55 38.18 7.70
N ARG A 272 -1.46 37.85 8.63
CA ARG A 272 -1.50 38.51 9.94
C ARG A 272 -0.36 38.11 10.85
N LEU A 273 0.12 36.87 10.74
CA LEU A 273 1.27 36.39 11.50
C LEU A 273 2.60 36.80 10.87
N GLY A 274 2.60 37.31 9.62
CA GLY A 274 3.83 37.61 8.88
C GLY A 274 4.58 36.36 8.42
N TRP A 275 3.87 35.23 8.26
CA TRP A 275 4.45 33.94 7.93
C TRP A 275 4.21 33.56 6.46
N PRO A 276 5.09 32.75 5.85
CA PRO A 276 4.82 32.20 4.52
C PRO A 276 3.64 31.23 4.58
N CYS A 277 2.82 31.25 3.50
CA CYS A 277 1.71 30.33 3.29
C CYS A 277 2.05 29.37 2.15
N TYR A 278 1.96 28.08 2.40
CA TYR A 278 2.23 27.03 1.42
C TYR A 278 0.94 26.24 1.12
N ASP A 279 0.39 26.43 -0.07
CA ASP A 279 -0.73 25.65 -0.63
C ASP A 279 -0.35 25.15 -2.04
N ARG A 280 -0.65 25.89 -3.10
CA ARG A 280 -0.30 25.53 -4.49
C ARG A 280 1.21 25.47 -4.72
N GLN A 281 1.98 26.28 -4.04
CA GLN A 281 3.45 26.28 -4.12
C GLN A 281 4.05 24.89 -3.80
N LEU A 282 3.40 24.08 -2.94
CA LEU A 282 3.81 22.70 -2.66
C LEU A 282 3.69 21.81 -3.89
N ILE A 283 2.69 22.03 -4.73
CA ILE A 283 2.54 21.31 -6.02
C ILE A 283 3.74 21.64 -6.91
N ASP A 284 4.04 22.94 -7.07
CA ASP A 284 5.12 23.39 -7.94
C ASP A 284 6.50 22.89 -7.48
N ILE A 285 6.76 22.94 -6.16
CA ILE A 285 8.00 22.44 -5.57
C ILE A 285 8.11 20.92 -5.81
N THR A 286 7.03 20.17 -5.56
CA THR A 286 7.00 18.72 -5.74
C THR A 286 7.15 18.34 -7.22
N ALA A 287 6.44 19.03 -8.09
CA ALA A 287 6.50 18.83 -9.54
C ALA A 287 7.93 19.05 -10.08
N ARG A 288 8.58 20.13 -9.68
CA ARG A 288 9.99 20.42 -10.05
C ARG A 288 10.95 19.35 -9.53
N GLN A 289 10.77 18.91 -8.27
CA GLN A 289 11.62 17.89 -7.67
C GLN A 289 11.49 16.52 -8.34
N MET A 290 10.31 16.22 -8.89
CA MET A 290 10.00 14.93 -9.51
C MET A 290 10.08 14.95 -11.04
N GLY A 291 10.26 16.11 -11.66
CA GLY A 291 10.25 16.28 -13.12
C GLY A 291 8.87 16.05 -13.74
N TYR A 292 7.79 16.28 -13.00
CA TYR A 292 6.41 16.20 -13.49
C TYR A 292 5.83 17.58 -13.80
N ALA A 293 4.79 17.61 -14.65
CA ALA A 293 4.00 18.81 -14.83
C ALA A 293 3.15 19.09 -13.58
N PRO A 294 3.01 20.36 -13.11
CA PRO A 294 2.22 20.70 -11.93
C PRO A 294 0.79 20.17 -11.98
N GLU A 295 0.15 20.23 -13.17
CA GLU A 295 -1.21 19.75 -13.39
C GLU A 295 -1.35 18.24 -13.16
N PHE A 296 -0.28 17.47 -13.40
CA PHE A 296 -0.27 16.04 -13.12
C PHE A 296 -0.27 15.77 -11.61
N VAL A 297 0.52 16.53 -10.84
CA VAL A 297 0.58 16.41 -9.38
C VAL A 297 -0.78 16.81 -8.78
N GLU A 298 -1.39 17.91 -9.26
CA GLU A 298 -2.70 18.35 -8.80
C GLU A 298 -3.81 17.34 -9.11
N ARG A 299 -3.84 16.74 -10.30
CA ARG A 299 -4.82 15.71 -10.68
C ARG A 299 -4.68 14.45 -9.85
N SER A 300 -3.47 14.05 -9.53
CA SER A 300 -3.20 12.86 -8.70
C SER A 300 -3.78 12.99 -7.29
N GLU A 301 -3.98 14.20 -6.80
CA GLU A 301 -4.56 14.47 -5.49
C GLU A 301 -6.09 14.64 -5.51
N GLN A 302 -6.64 15.18 -6.60
CA GLN A 302 -8.06 15.50 -6.70
C GLN A 302 -8.91 14.41 -7.33
N ASN A 303 -8.32 13.59 -8.21
CA ASN A 303 -9.02 12.52 -8.93
C ASN A 303 -8.67 11.16 -8.34
N ILE A 304 -9.58 10.67 -7.50
CA ILE A 304 -9.60 9.25 -7.23
C ILE A 304 -10.27 8.59 -8.43
N SER A 305 -9.46 7.97 -9.27
CA SER A 305 -9.98 7.14 -10.35
C SER A 305 -10.86 6.03 -9.77
N ALA A 306 -11.86 5.57 -10.53
CA ALA A 306 -12.65 4.38 -10.16
C ALA A 306 -11.74 3.17 -9.83
N ALA A 307 -10.55 3.10 -10.42
CA ALA A 307 -9.49 2.16 -10.08
C ALA A 307 -9.05 2.29 -8.62
N ARG A 308 -8.90 3.50 -8.08
CA ARG A 308 -8.51 3.74 -6.67
C ARG A 308 -9.64 3.41 -5.68
N LEU A 309 -10.89 3.60 -6.08
CA LEU A 309 -12.04 3.13 -5.29
C LEU A 309 -12.06 1.60 -5.22
N TRP A 310 -11.72 0.91 -6.32
CA TRP A 310 -11.56 -0.54 -6.38
C TRP A 310 -10.31 -1.01 -5.63
N GLU A 311 -9.19 -0.28 -5.66
CA GLU A 311 -8.02 -0.56 -4.83
C GLU A 311 -8.36 -0.51 -3.33
N MET A 312 -9.29 0.35 -2.91
CA MET A 312 -9.73 0.41 -1.51
C MET A 312 -10.70 -0.71 -1.17
N VAL A 313 -11.60 -1.07 -2.08
CA VAL A 313 -12.47 -2.24 -1.94
C VAL A 313 -11.64 -3.53 -2.04
N ALA A 314 -10.66 -3.59 -2.95
CA ALA A 314 -9.71 -4.68 -3.07
C ALA A 314 -8.68 -4.69 -1.92
N ALA A 315 -8.29 -3.51 -1.39
CA ALA A 315 -7.52 -3.39 -0.16
C ALA A 315 -8.33 -3.87 1.05
N ASP A 316 -9.65 -3.77 1.03
CA ASP A 316 -10.53 -4.45 1.98
C ASP A 316 -10.60 -5.98 1.73
N SER A 317 -10.25 -6.44 0.55
CA SER A 317 -10.25 -7.86 0.14
C SER A 317 -8.88 -8.56 0.26
N GLY A 318 -7.87 -7.92 0.88
CA GLY A 318 -6.57 -8.55 1.17
C GLY A 318 -5.56 -8.63 0.01
N ILE A 319 -5.80 -7.93 -1.10
CA ILE A 319 -4.88 -7.92 -2.25
C ILE A 319 -3.66 -7.04 -1.93
N PRO A 320 -2.41 -7.54 -2.08
CA PRO A 320 -1.21 -6.77 -1.78
C PRO A 320 -1.14 -5.49 -2.63
N ARG A 321 -0.76 -4.38 -2.00
CA ARG A 321 -0.40 -3.17 -2.74
C ARG A 321 0.71 -3.50 -3.73
N SER A 322 0.60 -2.96 -4.95
CA SER A 322 1.65 -3.03 -5.96
C SER A 322 3.02 -2.74 -5.35
N MET A 323 3.99 -3.63 -5.55
CA MET A 323 5.39 -3.49 -5.08
C MET A 323 6.14 -2.31 -5.71
N ASN A 324 5.59 -1.69 -6.74
CA ASN A 324 6.02 -0.38 -7.23
C ASN A 324 5.14 0.67 -6.57
N PRO A 325 5.72 1.64 -5.82
CA PRO A 325 4.96 2.77 -5.34
C PRO A 325 4.26 3.40 -6.56
N SER A 326 2.95 3.58 -6.47
CA SER A 326 2.22 4.26 -7.53
C SER A 326 2.87 5.64 -7.71
N LYS A 327 2.74 6.24 -8.89
CA LYS A 327 3.20 7.62 -9.08
C LYS A 327 2.68 8.55 -7.99
N ASP A 328 1.49 8.25 -7.48
CA ASP A 328 0.83 8.97 -6.40
C ASP A 328 1.50 8.74 -5.03
N ASP A 329 1.97 7.53 -4.75
CA ASP A 329 2.74 7.24 -3.51
C ASP A 329 4.09 7.94 -3.54
N ALA A 330 4.75 7.98 -4.69
CA ALA A 330 5.99 8.73 -4.88
C ALA A 330 5.78 10.25 -4.68
N ILE A 331 4.66 10.78 -5.18
CA ILE A 331 4.25 12.18 -4.96
C ILE A 331 4.03 12.43 -3.47
N PHE A 332 3.27 11.58 -2.77
CA PHE A 332 3.00 11.72 -1.35
C PHE A 332 4.30 11.68 -0.51
N VAL A 333 5.22 10.77 -0.81
CA VAL A 333 6.53 10.70 -0.13
C VAL A 333 7.36 11.96 -0.38
N SER A 334 7.38 12.47 -1.61
CA SER A 334 8.09 13.71 -1.95
C SER A 334 7.47 14.92 -1.23
N GLN A 335 6.14 15.04 -1.22
CA GLN A 335 5.42 16.08 -0.49
C GLN A 335 5.68 16.02 1.02
N SER A 336 5.68 14.82 1.61
CA SER A 336 5.96 14.63 3.04
C SER A 336 7.34 15.13 3.42
N ARG A 337 8.36 14.91 2.57
CA ARG A 337 9.72 15.44 2.78
C ARG A 337 9.75 16.95 2.65
N THR A 338 9.09 17.50 1.64
CA THR A 338 9.02 18.95 1.42
C THR A 338 8.34 19.64 2.61
N ILE A 339 7.20 19.12 3.08
CA ILE A 339 6.46 19.66 4.23
C ILE A 339 7.33 19.65 5.47
N ARG A 340 8.01 18.57 5.80
CA ARG A 340 8.95 18.51 6.94
C ARG A 340 10.10 19.52 6.78
N SER A 341 10.69 19.59 5.57
CA SER A 341 11.77 20.55 5.30
C SER A 341 11.33 22.01 5.48
N LEU A 342 10.09 22.35 5.09
CA LEU A 342 9.55 23.70 5.26
C LEU A 342 9.27 24.01 6.74
N ALA A 343 8.70 23.06 7.48
CA ALA A 343 8.47 23.18 8.92
C ALA A 343 9.78 23.40 9.71
N HIS A 344 10.87 22.77 9.29
CA HIS A 344 12.19 22.98 9.90
C HIS A 344 12.84 24.34 9.58
N LYS A 345 12.47 24.95 8.46
CA LYS A 345 13.06 26.22 8.03
C LYS A 345 12.57 27.43 8.81
N GLY A 346 11.38 27.33 9.39
CA GLY A 346 10.79 28.44 10.12
C GLY A 346 9.29 28.34 10.29
N GLU A 347 8.73 29.35 10.90
CA GLU A 347 7.29 29.51 11.11
C GLU A 347 6.56 29.58 9.76
N CYS A 348 5.47 28.82 9.58
CA CYS A 348 4.72 28.82 8.33
C CYS A 348 3.28 28.32 8.53
N VAL A 349 2.45 28.59 7.53
CA VAL A 349 1.10 28.05 7.38
C VAL A 349 1.09 27.09 6.18
N ILE A 350 0.64 25.86 6.39
CA ILE A 350 0.56 24.84 5.35
C ILE A 350 -0.89 24.42 5.16
N VAL A 351 -1.40 24.57 3.93
CA VAL A 351 -2.80 24.29 3.63
C VAL A 351 -2.94 22.97 2.89
N GLY A 352 -3.60 21.99 3.53
CA GLY A 352 -3.88 20.67 2.97
C GLY A 352 -2.72 19.68 3.01
N ARG A 353 -2.68 18.78 2.01
CA ARG A 353 -1.59 17.79 1.77
C ARG A 353 -1.31 16.84 2.94
N LEU A 354 -2.31 16.59 3.78
CA LEU A 354 -2.14 15.81 5.00
C LEU A 354 -1.03 16.32 5.94
N ALA A 355 -0.72 17.63 5.86
CA ALA A 355 0.33 18.24 6.67
C ALA A 355 0.09 18.03 8.18
N ASN A 356 -1.18 18.06 8.62
CA ASN A 356 -1.58 17.73 9.99
C ASN A 356 -1.16 16.32 10.43
N TRP A 357 -1.13 15.34 9.50
CA TRP A 357 -0.70 13.98 9.77
C TRP A 357 0.82 13.82 9.63
N ILE A 358 1.41 14.45 8.64
CA ILE A 358 2.86 14.39 8.38
C ILE A 358 3.65 14.98 9.55
N LEU A 359 3.10 16.03 10.18
CA LEU A 359 3.71 16.75 11.31
C LEU A 359 3.04 16.44 12.67
N ARG A 360 2.28 15.35 12.77
CA ARG A 360 1.48 15.02 13.97
C ARG A 360 2.28 14.81 15.25
N ASP A 361 3.56 14.44 15.12
CA ASP A 361 4.45 14.12 16.22
C ASP A 361 5.23 15.35 16.71
N ASP A 362 5.03 16.51 16.05
CA ASP A 362 5.67 17.77 16.41
C ASP A 362 4.78 18.56 17.39
N PRO A 363 5.24 18.83 18.62
CA PRO A 363 4.46 19.53 19.65
C PRO A 363 4.21 21.01 19.34
N HIS A 364 4.95 21.60 18.38
CA HIS A 364 4.83 23.01 17.98
C HIS A 364 3.86 23.21 16.81
N VAL A 365 3.18 22.16 16.36
CA VAL A 365 2.21 22.21 15.26
C VAL A 365 0.80 22.41 15.78
N VAL A 366 0.13 23.46 15.28
CA VAL A 366 -1.30 23.70 15.51
C VAL A 366 -2.09 23.13 14.33
N ARG A 367 -2.84 22.07 14.57
CA ARG A 367 -3.60 21.33 13.55
C ARG A 367 -5.04 21.81 13.48
N VAL A 368 -5.40 22.46 12.39
CA VAL A 368 -6.71 23.09 12.21
C VAL A 368 -7.52 22.39 11.12
N PHE A 369 -8.82 22.24 11.35
CA PHE A 369 -9.80 21.85 10.33
C PHE A 369 -10.80 22.99 10.12
N VAL A 370 -10.95 23.43 8.86
CA VAL A 370 -11.91 24.49 8.47
C VAL A 370 -13.05 23.84 7.68
N GLY A 371 -14.25 23.88 8.22
CA GLY A 371 -15.45 23.32 7.63
C GLY A 371 -16.51 24.38 7.31
N SER A 372 -17.49 23.99 6.51
CA SER A 372 -18.75 24.70 6.29
C SER A 372 -19.88 23.72 6.05
N GLY A 373 -21.11 24.13 6.24
CA GLY A 373 -22.30 23.37 5.84
C GLY A 373 -22.36 23.19 4.31
N ALA A 374 -23.00 22.12 3.86
CA ALA A 374 -23.05 21.75 2.44
C ALA A 374 -23.67 22.86 1.57
N ASP A 375 -24.74 23.50 2.04
CA ASP A 375 -25.46 24.54 1.29
C ASP A 375 -24.66 25.83 1.13
N GLU A 376 -23.94 26.25 2.20
CA GLU A 376 -23.10 27.46 2.11
C GLU A 376 -21.86 27.19 1.27
N ALA A 377 -21.25 26.00 1.38
CA ALA A 377 -20.18 25.58 0.50
C ALA A 377 -20.64 25.59 -0.97
N ALA A 378 -21.82 25.05 -1.27
CA ALA A 378 -22.37 25.06 -2.63
C ALA A 378 -22.61 26.49 -3.14
N ARG A 379 -23.22 27.38 -2.32
CA ARG A 379 -23.40 28.79 -2.69
C ARG A 379 -22.09 29.52 -2.95
N ARG A 380 -21.07 29.27 -2.13
CA ARG A 380 -19.74 29.89 -2.27
C ARG A 380 -19.03 29.43 -3.54
N VAL A 381 -19.07 28.12 -3.81
CA VAL A 381 -18.51 27.50 -5.02
C VAL A 381 -19.25 27.97 -6.28
N ALA A 382 -20.59 28.04 -6.22
CA ALA A 382 -21.42 28.55 -7.34
C ALA A 382 -21.02 29.96 -7.73
N ARG A 383 -20.89 30.88 -6.75
CA ARG A 383 -20.44 32.26 -6.98
C ARG A 383 -19.02 32.31 -7.53
N GLN A 384 -18.13 31.51 -7.04
CA GLN A 384 -16.71 31.50 -7.43
C GLN A 384 -16.51 30.99 -8.86
N LEU A 385 -17.30 30.00 -9.29
CA LEU A 385 -17.14 29.32 -10.58
C LEU A 385 -18.16 29.76 -11.63
N GLY A 386 -19.19 30.58 -11.26
CA GLY A 386 -20.25 30.97 -12.17
C GLY A 386 -21.17 29.84 -12.62
N ILE A 387 -21.38 28.80 -11.77
CA ILE A 387 -22.20 27.62 -12.06
C ILE A 387 -23.42 27.53 -11.14
N GLY A 388 -24.37 26.65 -11.47
CA GLY A 388 -25.56 26.46 -10.64
C GLY A 388 -25.22 25.86 -9.27
N THR A 389 -26.03 26.16 -8.23
CA THR A 389 -25.80 25.67 -6.86
C THR A 389 -25.81 24.15 -6.73
N ASP A 390 -26.67 23.46 -7.49
CA ASP A 390 -26.75 22.00 -7.51
C ASP A 390 -25.48 21.36 -8.11
N GLU A 391 -24.95 21.95 -9.17
CA GLU A 391 -23.72 21.52 -9.79
C GLU A 391 -22.54 21.77 -8.84
N ALA A 392 -22.50 22.93 -8.21
CA ALA A 392 -21.50 23.30 -7.23
C ALA A 392 -21.52 22.35 -6.02
N GLY A 393 -22.70 21.97 -5.53
CA GLY A 393 -22.88 20.99 -4.46
C GLY A 393 -22.34 19.60 -4.84
N ARG A 394 -22.68 19.11 -6.03
CA ARG A 394 -22.13 17.84 -6.55
C ARG A 394 -20.60 17.87 -6.71
N LYS A 395 -20.05 19.01 -7.16
CA LYS A 395 -18.60 19.20 -7.27
C LYS A 395 -17.94 19.21 -5.89
N ALA A 396 -18.50 19.94 -4.94
CA ALA A 396 -17.99 19.99 -3.56
C ALA A 396 -17.99 18.59 -2.90
N GLY A 397 -19.08 17.84 -3.06
CA GLY A 397 -19.19 16.47 -2.57
C GLY A 397 -18.12 15.54 -3.16
N ARG A 398 -17.88 15.60 -4.48
CA ARG A 398 -16.83 14.81 -5.14
C ARG A 398 -15.44 15.13 -4.60
N VAL A 399 -15.09 16.41 -4.49
CA VAL A 399 -13.78 16.84 -4.02
C VAL A 399 -13.57 16.43 -2.56
N ASN A 400 -14.59 16.61 -1.69
CA ASN A 400 -14.51 16.23 -0.28
C ASN A 400 -14.41 14.71 -0.10
N SER A 401 -15.16 13.92 -0.87
CA SER A 401 -15.02 12.46 -0.91
C SER A 401 -13.61 12.06 -1.33
N GLY A 402 -13.05 12.72 -2.33
CA GLY A 402 -11.68 12.55 -2.76
C GLY A 402 -10.67 12.77 -1.64
N ARG A 403 -10.78 13.89 -0.94
CA ARG A 403 -9.92 14.22 0.20
C ARG A 403 -10.04 13.21 1.35
N ALA A 404 -11.28 12.79 1.66
CA ALA A 404 -11.54 11.81 2.72
C ALA A 404 -10.91 10.45 2.40
N ILE A 405 -11.02 9.99 1.15
CA ILE A 405 -10.44 8.74 0.67
C ILE A 405 -8.91 8.82 0.69
N HIS A 406 -8.33 9.91 0.19
CA HIS A 406 -6.88 10.16 0.20
C HIS A 406 -6.33 10.15 1.65
N CYS A 407 -7.02 10.81 2.58
CA CYS A 407 -6.65 10.79 3.98
C CYS A 407 -6.67 9.36 4.54
N ARG A 408 -7.77 8.65 4.37
CA ARG A 408 -7.91 7.27 4.88
C ARG A 408 -6.88 6.32 4.28
N HIS A 409 -6.53 6.51 3.00
CA HIS A 409 -5.54 5.70 2.30
C HIS A 409 -4.15 5.82 2.91
N TYR A 410 -3.66 7.04 3.15
CA TYR A 410 -2.29 7.27 3.64
C TYR A 410 -2.17 7.24 5.16
N THR A 411 -3.25 7.47 5.89
CA THR A 411 -3.20 7.66 7.34
C THR A 411 -3.97 6.62 8.14
N GLY A 412 -4.92 5.93 7.52
CA GLY A 412 -5.87 5.03 8.21
C GLY A 412 -6.95 5.78 9.01
N VAL A 413 -6.88 7.12 9.13
CA VAL A 413 -7.76 7.95 9.96
C VAL A 413 -8.89 8.58 9.12
N ARG A 414 -10.04 8.81 9.75
CA ARG A 414 -11.13 9.57 9.11
C ARG A 414 -10.72 11.04 8.97
N TRP A 415 -10.86 11.59 7.75
CA TRP A 415 -10.41 12.93 7.40
C TRP A 415 -10.89 14.03 8.33
N ALA A 416 -12.16 14.08 8.69
CA ALA A 416 -12.73 15.08 9.60
C ALA A 416 -12.89 14.56 11.04
N SER A 417 -12.01 13.65 11.49
CA SER A 417 -12.04 13.15 12.87
C SER A 417 -11.54 14.22 13.82
N PRO A 418 -12.31 14.56 14.90
CA PRO A 418 -11.85 15.54 15.87
C PRO A 418 -10.52 15.20 16.53
N ALA A 419 -10.19 13.91 16.69
CA ALA A 419 -8.93 13.47 17.28
C ALA A 419 -7.68 13.79 16.42
N ALA A 420 -7.87 14.17 15.16
CA ALA A 420 -6.78 14.51 14.25
C ALA A 420 -6.43 16.00 14.22
N TYR A 421 -7.19 16.84 14.96
CA TYR A 421 -7.04 18.30 14.94
C TYR A 421 -7.11 18.88 16.35
N ASP A 422 -6.37 19.93 16.57
CA ASP A 422 -6.38 20.69 17.83
C ASP A 422 -7.51 21.72 17.85
N LEU A 423 -7.96 22.15 16.65
CA LEU A 423 -9.03 23.13 16.47
C LEU A 423 -9.86 22.79 15.23
N MET A 424 -11.19 22.81 15.37
CA MET A 424 -12.15 22.72 14.27
C MET A 424 -13.03 23.97 14.25
N VAL A 425 -13.04 24.69 13.11
CA VAL A 425 -13.81 25.92 12.93
C VAL A 425 -14.82 25.79 11.82
N ASN A 426 -16.01 26.37 12.01
CA ASN A 426 -17.07 26.43 11.02
C ASN A 426 -17.24 27.85 10.52
N THR A 427 -16.94 28.08 9.23
CA THR A 427 -16.99 29.41 8.63
C THR A 427 -18.40 29.93 8.33
N ASP A 428 -19.44 29.11 8.43
CA ASP A 428 -20.82 29.58 8.18
C ASP A 428 -21.30 30.52 9.30
N ARG A 429 -20.92 30.21 10.54
CA ARG A 429 -21.30 31.01 11.72
C ARG A 429 -20.29 32.09 12.07
N MET A 430 -19.00 31.77 11.90
CA MET A 430 -17.92 32.66 12.33
C MET A 430 -17.46 33.62 11.23
N GLY A 431 -17.80 33.32 9.97
CA GLY A 431 -17.18 34.00 8.84
C GLY A 431 -15.69 33.64 8.70
N ILE A 432 -15.05 34.14 7.67
CA ILE A 432 -13.59 33.98 7.46
C ILE A 432 -12.84 34.72 8.57
N GLU A 433 -13.27 35.93 8.88
CA GLU A 433 -12.64 36.81 9.86
C GLU A 433 -12.62 36.19 11.28
N GLY A 434 -13.77 35.66 11.73
CA GLY A 434 -13.86 34.99 13.02
C GLY A 434 -13.04 33.70 13.08
N ALA A 435 -12.98 32.93 11.99
CA ALA A 435 -12.14 31.77 11.90
C ALA A 435 -10.64 32.12 12.03
N VAL A 436 -10.19 33.15 11.31
CA VAL A 436 -8.82 33.67 11.39
C VAL A 436 -8.46 34.12 12.79
N ALA A 437 -9.31 34.93 13.44
CA ALA A 437 -9.06 35.39 14.81
C ALA A 437 -8.95 34.21 15.80
N THR A 438 -9.82 33.21 15.66
CA THR A 438 -9.80 32.01 16.50
C THR A 438 -8.52 31.21 16.32
N ILE A 439 -8.04 31.05 15.10
CA ILE A 439 -6.80 30.31 14.80
C ILE A 439 -5.60 31.05 15.36
N ILE A 440 -5.50 32.38 15.15
CA ILE A 440 -4.41 33.19 15.71
C ILE A 440 -4.38 33.09 17.23
N GLY A 441 -5.54 33.21 17.89
CA GLY A 441 -5.63 33.04 19.33
C GLY A 441 -5.19 31.64 19.83
N ALA A 442 -5.42 30.59 19.04
CA ALA A 442 -4.91 29.24 19.33
C ALA A 442 -3.38 29.17 19.19
N VAL A 443 -2.82 29.76 18.14
CA VAL A 443 -1.38 29.86 17.90
C VAL A 443 -0.68 30.58 19.05
N GLU A 444 -1.21 31.72 19.48
CA GLU A 444 -0.65 32.48 20.60
C GLU A 444 -0.67 31.71 21.91
N ARG A 445 -1.75 30.98 22.18
CA ARG A 445 -1.84 30.11 23.38
C ARG A 445 -0.83 28.97 23.30
N SER A 446 -0.67 28.34 22.16
CA SER A 446 0.31 27.26 21.95
C SER A 446 1.74 27.76 22.18
N ARG A 447 2.08 28.96 21.67
CA ARG A 447 3.40 29.56 21.86
C ARG A 447 3.68 29.90 23.34
N LYS A 448 2.67 30.43 24.04
CA LYS A 448 2.79 30.72 25.49
C LYS A 448 2.98 29.43 26.31
N ALA A 449 2.26 28.36 25.96
CA ALA A 449 2.41 27.07 26.63
C ALA A 449 3.81 26.46 26.37
N ALA A 450 4.31 26.53 25.16
CA ALA A 450 5.65 26.07 24.80
C ALA A 450 6.76 26.87 25.53
N ALA A 451 6.59 28.19 25.66
CA ALA A 451 7.52 29.04 26.38
C ALA A 451 7.50 28.79 27.91
N ALA A 452 6.34 28.38 28.45
CA ALA A 452 6.20 28.08 29.89
C ALA A 452 6.79 26.71 30.27
N THR A 453 6.88 25.77 29.32
CA THR A 453 7.42 24.41 29.49
C THR A 453 8.93 24.36 29.28
N GLY A 454 9.66 25.45 29.11
CA GLY A 454 11.11 25.62 28.95
C GLY A 454 11.97 24.35 28.88
N PRO A 455 13.15 24.30 28.27
CA PRO A 455 13.90 23.07 28.16
C PRO A 455 14.08 22.44 29.55
N ALA A 456 13.55 21.23 29.73
CA ALA A 456 13.84 20.44 30.91
C ALA A 456 15.37 20.29 30.99
N ARG A 457 15.96 20.88 32.03
CA ARG A 457 17.39 20.83 32.37
C ARG A 457 17.84 19.41 32.67
#